data_79a3c9f3ad2b0e8c29b4713fee9e4aff
#
_entry.id   79a3c9f3ad2b0e8c29b4713fee9e4aff
#
_cell.length_a   1.000
_cell.length_b   1.000
_cell.length_c   1.000
_cell.angle_alpha   90.00
_cell.angle_beta   90.00
_cell.angle_gamma   90.00
#
_symmetry.space_group_name_H-M   'P 1'
#
loop_
_entity.id
_entity.type
_entity.pdbx_description
1 polymer ?
#
loop_
_entity_poly.entity_id
_entity_poly.type
_entity_poly.pdbx_seq_one_letter_code
_entity_poly.pdbx_strand_id
1 'polypeptide(L)'
;MADSFGPVRGDDGAGCREAGAAGAVEDSAAESAGTPAGEPIRVLVVDDHALFRRGLEIVLAQEEDIQVVGEAGDGAEAVDKAADLLPDIVLMDVRMPRRGGIEACTSIKEVAPSAKIIMLTISDEEADLYDAIKAGATGYLLKEISTDEVATAIRAVADGQSQISPSMASKLLTEFKSMIQRTDERRLVPAPRLTDRELEVLKLVATGMNNRDIAKELFISENTVKNHVRNILEKLQLHSRMEAVVYAMREKILEIR
;
A
#
# COMPACT_ATOMS: atom_id res chain seq x y z
N MET A 1 16.78 50.81 54.12
CA MET A 1 16.65 52.18 53.59
C MET A 1 15.55 52.10 52.57
N ALA A 2 14.28 52.28 52.99
CA ALA A 2 13.61 53.59 53.08
C ALA A 2 13.47 54.18 51.70
N ASP A 3 12.41 54.57 51.13
CA ASP A 3 11.08 55.03 51.52
C ASP A 3 10.27 55.21 50.21
N SER A 4 9.04 54.78 50.10
CA SER A 4 7.86 55.45 50.57
C SER A 4 7.33 56.60 49.69
N PHE A 5 6.03 56.57 49.52
CA PHE A 5 5.03 57.57 49.16
C PHE A 5 4.26 57.36 47.84
N GLY A 6 3.12 56.97 47.90
CA GLY A 6 1.75 57.07 47.70
C GLY A 6 1.18 58.53 47.57
N PRO A 7 -0.17 58.71 47.57
CA PRO A 7 -1.11 58.61 46.45
C PRO A 7 -1.80 59.95 46.16
N VAL A 8 -2.56 60.14 45.06
CA VAL A 8 -3.57 61.21 44.93
C VAL A 8 -4.82 60.69 44.18
N ARG A 9 -5.93 61.00 44.78
CA ARG A 9 -7.34 60.83 44.38
C ARG A 9 -7.81 61.95 43.42
N GLY A 10 -8.97 61.66 42.82
CA GLY A 10 -9.92 62.65 42.27
C GLY A 10 -10.57 62.04 41.03
N ASP A 11 -11.71 61.73 41.04
CA ASP A 11 -13.09 62.00 41.43
C ASP A 11 -13.90 62.54 40.21
N ASP A 12 -15.09 61.92 40.09
CA ASP A 12 -16.33 62.41 39.52
C ASP A 12 -16.56 62.53 38.02
N GLY A 13 -17.65 61.88 37.64
CA GLY A 13 -18.48 62.32 36.54
C GLY A 13 -19.37 61.25 35.88
N ALA A 14 -20.42 60.95 36.59
CA ALA A 14 -21.76 60.53 36.16
C ALA A 14 -22.13 60.57 34.66
N GLY A 15 -22.88 59.59 34.21
CA GLY A 15 -23.85 59.80 33.14
C GLY A 15 -24.28 58.58 32.35
N CYS A 16 -25.34 57.94 32.85
CA CYS A 16 -26.51 57.35 32.15
C CYS A 16 -26.41 56.47 30.90
N ARG A 17 -26.89 55.24 31.04
CA ARG A 17 -27.95 54.52 30.21
C ARG A 17 -27.68 54.46 28.70
N GLU A 18 -27.83 53.29 28.09
CA GLU A 18 -28.93 52.30 27.98
C GLU A 18 -28.47 51.02 27.29
N ALA A 19 -28.99 49.95 27.77
CA ALA A 19 -29.53 48.77 27.14
C ALA A 19 -29.07 48.35 25.72
N GLY A 20 -28.64 47.10 25.58
CA GLY A 20 -28.81 46.46 24.30
C GLY A 20 -27.98 45.20 24.09
N ALA A 21 -28.63 44.07 24.27
CA ALA A 21 -28.39 42.81 23.60
C ALA A 21 -27.13 41.98 23.97
N ALA A 22 -27.40 40.97 24.76
CA ALA A 22 -26.65 39.75 24.85
C ALA A 22 -26.42 39.16 23.45
N GLY A 23 -25.19 39.15 23.00
CA GLY A 23 -24.71 38.31 21.94
C GLY A 23 -23.97 37.13 22.56
N ALA A 24 -24.64 36.02 22.67
CA ALA A 24 -24.01 34.74 23.00
C ALA A 24 -22.96 34.45 21.92
N VAL A 25 -21.69 34.44 22.33
CA VAL A 25 -20.63 33.81 21.54
C VAL A 25 -20.83 32.32 21.68
N GLU A 26 -21.56 31.75 20.76
CA GLU A 26 -21.57 30.29 20.57
C GLU A 26 -20.15 29.89 20.21
N ASP A 27 -19.53 29.23 21.15
CA ASP A 27 -18.30 28.46 20.98
C ASP A 27 -18.61 27.34 19.98
N SER A 28 -18.45 27.63 18.70
CA SER A 28 -18.51 26.67 17.62
C SER A 28 -17.24 25.79 17.72
N ALA A 29 -17.28 24.81 18.61
CA ALA A 29 -16.43 23.66 18.48
C ALA A 29 -16.72 23.06 17.10
N ALA A 30 -15.87 23.36 16.14
CA ALA A 30 -15.83 22.66 14.88
C ALA A 30 -15.49 21.18 15.18
N GLU A 31 -16.54 20.39 15.37
CA GLU A 31 -16.44 18.95 15.19
C GLU A 31 -15.79 18.74 13.82
N SER A 32 -14.55 18.27 13.86
CA SER A 32 -13.91 17.68 12.70
C SER A 32 -14.78 16.50 12.26
N ALA A 33 -15.68 16.75 11.32
CA ALA A 33 -16.40 15.71 10.64
C ALA A 33 -15.36 14.78 10.04
N GLY A 34 -15.11 13.67 10.72
CA GLY A 34 -14.32 12.56 10.22
C GLY A 34 -14.92 12.18 8.85
N THR A 35 -14.08 12.11 7.86
CA THR A 35 -14.41 11.49 6.56
C THR A 35 -15.13 10.17 6.88
N PRO A 36 -16.27 9.84 6.22
CA PRO A 36 -16.95 8.59 6.49
C PRO A 36 -15.92 7.46 6.34
N ALA A 37 -15.77 6.66 7.39
CA ALA A 37 -14.88 5.51 7.41
C ALA A 37 -15.30 4.62 6.23
N GLY A 38 -14.41 4.46 5.25
CA GLY A 38 -14.58 3.48 4.19
C GLY A 38 -14.69 2.09 4.81
N GLU A 39 -15.19 1.10 4.06
CA GLU A 39 -15.18 -0.29 4.52
C GLU A 39 -13.75 -0.68 4.95
N PRO A 40 -13.58 -1.39 6.07
CA PRO A 40 -12.27 -1.78 6.55
C PRO A 40 -11.55 -2.68 5.54
N ILE A 41 -10.24 -2.55 5.45
CA ILE A 41 -9.39 -3.40 4.60
C ILE A 41 -9.43 -4.82 5.15
N ARG A 42 -9.92 -5.75 4.36
CA ARG A 42 -10.10 -7.16 4.74
C ARG A 42 -8.81 -7.95 4.52
N VAL A 43 -8.22 -8.44 5.60
CA VAL A 43 -6.90 -9.08 5.61
C VAL A 43 -7.02 -10.57 5.96
N LEU A 44 -6.43 -11.44 5.13
CA LEU A 44 -6.18 -12.85 5.43
C LEU A 44 -4.72 -13.01 5.87
N VAL A 45 -4.49 -13.60 7.04
CA VAL A 45 -3.15 -13.85 7.59
C VAL A 45 -2.75 -15.30 7.40
N VAL A 46 -1.62 -15.54 6.74
CA VAL A 46 -1.15 -16.88 6.36
C VAL A 46 0.29 -17.09 6.82
N ASP A 47 0.49 -17.98 7.78
CA ASP A 47 1.80 -18.30 8.35
C ASP A 47 1.71 -19.66 9.05
N ASP A 48 2.73 -20.48 9.03
CA ASP A 48 2.72 -21.78 9.72
C ASP A 48 3.01 -21.63 11.24
N HIS A 49 3.57 -20.49 11.66
CA HIS A 49 3.83 -20.20 13.06
C HIS A 49 2.62 -19.57 13.76
N ALA A 50 1.86 -20.39 14.52
CA ALA A 50 0.63 -19.96 15.19
C ALA A 50 0.83 -18.73 16.11
N LEU A 51 1.99 -18.62 16.78
CA LEU A 51 2.28 -17.48 17.66
C LEU A 51 2.45 -16.18 16.86
N PHE A 52 3.08 -16.24 15.69
CA PHE A 52 3.26 -15.07 14.81
C PHE A 52 1.91 -14.62 14.24
N ARG A 53 1.06 -15.55 13.75
CA ARG A 53 -0.30 -15.24 13.29
C ARG A 53 -1.11 -14.54 14.38
N ARG A 54 -1.10 -15.11 15.58
CA ARG A 54 -1.82 -14.53 16.73
C ARG A 54 -1.29 -13.14 17.10
N GLY A 55 0.01 -12.92 17.01
CA GLY A 55 0.64 -11.62 17.22
C GLY A 55 0.14 -10.58 16.22
N LEU A 56 0.14 -10.91 14.93
CA LEU A 56 -0.38 -10.05 13.88
C LEU A 56 -1.86 -9.75 14.06
N GLU A 57 -2.68 -10.74 14.39
CA GLU A 57 -4.11 -10.54 14.63
C GLU A 57 -4.36 -9.53 15.76
N ILE A 58 -3.66 -9.69 16.89
CA ILE A 58 -3.80 -8.78 18.05
C ILE A 58 -3.44 -7.34 17.69
N VAL A 59 -2.38 -7.16 16.89
CA VAL A 59 -1.91 -5.83 16.52
C VAL A 59 -2.83 -5.20 15.48
N LEU A 60 -3.19 -5.94 14.44
CA LEU A 60 -4.08 -5.45 13.41
C LEU A 60 -5.49 -5.16 13.92
N ALA A 61 -5.93 -5.85 14.98
CA ALA A 61 -7.20 -5.57 15.64
C ALA A 61 -7.23 -4.21 16.38
N GLN A 62 -6.09 -3.53 16.55
CA GLN A 62 -6.03 -2.19 17.13
C GLN A 62 -6.27 -1.10 16.08
N GLU A 63 -6.23 -1.45 14.79
CA GLU A 63 -6.42 -0.54 13.68
C GLU A 63 -7.90 -0.52 13.27
N GLU A 64 -8.53 0.66 13.32
CA GLU A 64 -9.98 0.79 13.03
C GLU A 64 -10.34 0.53 11.56
N ASP A 65 -9.37 0.71 10.66
CA ASP A 65 -9.52 0.59 9.22
C ASP A 65 -9.03 -0.75 8.65
N ILE A 66 -8.60 -1.70 9.50
CA ILE A 66 -8.11 -3.03 9.11
C ILE A 66 -8.91 -4.12 9.83
N GLN A 67 -9.38 -5.11 9.08
CA GLN A 67 -10.10 -6.25 9.63
C GLN A 67 -9.43 -7.57 9.21
N VAL A 68 -8.95 -8.34 10.16
CA VAL A 68 -8.52 -9.73 9.91
C VAL A 68 -9.76 -10.58 9.71
N VAL A 69 -9.99 -11.06 8.48
CA VAL A 69 -11.16 -11.86 8.10
C VAL A 69 -10.92 -13.36 8.20
N GLY A 70 -9.68 -13.78 8.35
CA GLY A 70 -9.32 -15.18 8.53
C GLY A 70 -7.82 -15.40 8.72
N GLU A 71 -7.47 -16.61 9.15
CA GLU A 71 -6.11 -17.08 9.30
C GLU A 71 -5.94 -18.42 8.58
N ALA A 72 -4.75 -18.72 8.05
CA ALA A 72 -4.41 -20.01 7.49
C ALA A 72 -3.01 -20.47 7.96
N GLY A 73 -2.83 -21.76 8.16
CA GLY A 73 -1.58 -22.35 8.63
C GLY A 73 -0.72 -22.93 7.50
N ASP A 74 -1.19 -22.95 6.28
CA ASP A 74 -0.45 -23.38 5.08
C ASP A 74 -1.05 -22.84 3.79
N GLY A 75 -0.33 -23.04 2.68
CA GLY A 75 -0.72 -22.50 1.39
C GLY A 75 -1.99 -23.12 0.80
N ALA A 76 -2.35 -24.37 1.13
CA ALA A 76 -3.58 -24.98 0.63
C ALA A 76 -4.82 -24.36 1.33
N GLU A 77 -4.79 -24.29 2.65
CA GLU A 77 -5.81 -23.61 3.44
C GLU A 77 -5.96 -22.13 3.04
N ALA A 78 -4.84 -21.47 2.71
CA ALA A 78 -4.85 -20.08 2.26
C ALA A 78 -5.63 -19.91 0.95
N VAL A 79 -5.46 -20.81 -0.02
CA VAL A 79 -6.18 -20.74 -1.30
C VAL A 79 -7.67 -20.92 -1.08
N ASP A 80 -8.08 -21.93 -0.29
CA ASP A 80 -9.49 -22.19 0.01
C ASP A 80 -10.13 -20.97 0.70
N LYS A 81 -9.49 -20.44 1.73
CA LYS A 81 -9.98 -19.25 2.45
C LYS A 81 -9.98 -17.97 1.60
N ALA A 82 -9.01 -17.81 0.70
CA ALA A 82 -9.01 -16.67 -0.21
C ALA A 82 -10.19 -16.71 -1.19
N ALA A 83 -10.58 -17.90 -1.67
CA ALA A 83 -11.74 -18.09 -2.52
C ALA A 83 -13.05 -17.80 -1.78
N ASP A 84 -13.17 -18.26 -0.52
CA ASP A 84 -14.39 -18.10 0.27
C ASP A 84 -14.55 -16.69 0.84
N LEU A 85 -13.47 -16.12 1.34
CA LEU A 85 -13.49 -14.84 2.07
C LEU A 85 -13.30 -13.62 1.17
N LEU A 86 -12.72 -13.77 -0.02
CA LEU A 86 -12.40 -12.69 -0.95
C LEU A 86 -11.72 -11.51 -0.24
N PRO A 87 -10.55 -11.69 0.38
CA PRO A 87 -9.85 -10.64 1.10
C PRO A 87 -9.31 -9.57 0.14
N ASP A 88 -9.12 -8.34 0.63
CA ASP A 88 -8.43 -7.28 -0.11
C ASP A 88 -6.93 -7.51 -0.11
N ILE A 89 -6.39 -7.94 1.05
CA ILE A 89 -4.97 -8.19 1.27
C ILE A 89 -4.78 -9.60 1.85
N VAL A 90 -3.74 -10.28 1.37
CA VAL A 90 -3.23 -11.51 1.97
C VAL A 90 -1.82 -11.25 2.48
N LEU A 91 -1.60 -11.37 3.78
CA LEU A 91 -0.27 -11.45 4.38
C LEU A 91 0.18 -12.90 4.36
N MET A 92 1.23 -13.22 3.60
CA MET A 92 1.62 -14.59 3.28
C MET A 92 3.07 -14.87 3.66
N ASP A 93 3.31 -15.84 4.52
CA ASP A 93 4.68 -16.34 4.72
C ASP A 93 5.20 -17.01 3.44
N VAL A 94 6.45 -16.75 3.11
CA VAL A 94 7.13 -17.37 1.96
C VAL A 94 7.37 -18.84 2.21
N ARG A 95 7.82 -19.21 3.40
CA ARG A 95 8.29 -20.57 3.73
C ARG A 95 7.33 -21.28 4.66
N MET A 96 6.45 -22.07 4.09
CA MET A 96 5.50 -22.90 4.84
C MET A 96 5.63 -24.37 4.44
N PRO A 97 5.30 -25.32 5.34
CA PRO A 97 5.28 -26.75 5.02
C PRO A 97 4.16 -27.09 4.03
N ARG A 98 4.29 -28.22 3.34
CA ARG A 98 3.35 -28.75 2.34
C ARG A 98 3.28 -27.89 1.09
N ARG A 99 2.69 -26.71 1.15
CA ARG A 99 2.58 -25.78 0.04
C ARG A 99 3.17 -24.45 0.43
N GLY A 100 4.25 -24.04 -0.23
CA GLY A 100 4.93 -22.77 0.05
C GLY A 100 4.09 -21.55 -0.35
N GLY A 101 4.41 -20.39 0.26
CA GLY A 101 3.66 -19.16 0.01
C GLY A 101 3.73 -18.68 -1.43
N ILE A 102 4.85 -18.87 -2.12
CA ILE A 102 5.00 -18.45 -3.52
C ILE A 102 4.06 -19.28 -4.44
N GLU A 103 3.96 -20.58 -4.21
CA GLU A 103 3.04 -21.44 -4.97
C GLU A 103 1.57 -21.11 -4.63
N ALA A 104 1.28 -20.86 -3.35
CA ALA A 104 -0.05 -20.41 -2.91
C ALA A 104 -0.42 -19.04 -3.52
N CYS A 105 0.52 -18.11 -3.63
CA CYS A 105 0.34 -16.82 -4.26
C CYS A 105 -0.21 -16.94 -5.69
N THR A 106 0.41 -17.78 -6.52
CA THR A 106 -0.05 -18.04 -7.89
C THR A 106 -1.51 -18.53 -7.90
N SER A 107 -1.83 -19.49 -7.03
CA SER A 107 -3.19 -20.06 -6.99
C SER A 107 -4.24 -19.10 -6.43
N ILE A 108 -3.87 -18.29 -5.45
CA ILE A 108 -4.76 -17.23 -4.94
C ILE A 108 -5.06 -16.22 -6.05
N LYS A 109 -4.09 -15.88 -6.90
CA LYS A 109 -4.33 -15.00 -8.05
C LYS A 109 -5.29 -15.59 -9.09
N GLU A 110 -5.42 -16.91 -9.15
CA GLU A 110 -6.40 -17.56 -10.02
C GLU A 110 -7.83 -17.52 -9.42
N VAL A 111 -7.98 -17.73 -8.10
CA VAL A 111 -9.29 -17.83 -7.44
C VAL A 111 -9.79 -16.48 -6.90
N ALA A 112 -8.90 -15.60 -6.53
CA ALA A 112 -9.19 -14.24 -6.02
C ALA A 112 -8.27 -13.20 -6.70
N PRO A 113 -8.45 -12.88 -7.99
CA PRO A 113 -7.53 -12.02 -8.75
C PRO A 113 -7.39 -10.59 -8.19
N SER A 114 -8.42 -10.09 -7.51
CA SER A 114 -8.42 -8.76 -6.87
C SER A 114 -7.60 -8.70 -5.59
N ALA A 115 -7.40 -9.85 -4.91
CA ALA A 115 -6.63 -9.90 -3.68
C ALA A 115 -5.17 -9.49 -3.95
N LYS A 116 -4.65 -8.58 -3.15
CA LYS A 116 -3.25 -8.15 -3.20
C LYS A 116 -2.46 -8.94 -2.17
N ILE A 117 -1.27 -9.38 -2.54
CA ILE A 117 -0.49 -10.31 -1.71
C ILE A 117 0.79 -9.62 -1.26
N ILE A 118 0.99 -9.56 0.06
CA ILE A 118 2.20 -9.10 0.71
C ILE A 118 2.92 -10.34 1.27
N MET A 119 4.09 -10.64 0.72
CA MET A 119 4.91 -11.74 1.22
C MET A 119 5.66 -11.32 2.47
N LEU A 120 5.66 -12.18 3.49
CA LEU A 120 6.43 -12.02 4.71
C LEU A 120 7.51 -13.08 4.76
N THR A 121 8.75 -12.71 5.09
CA THR A 121 9.87 -13.64 5.13
C THR A 121 10.87 -13.31 6.23
N ILE A 122 11.53 -14.32 6.75
CA ILE A 122 12.69 -14.16 7.64
C ILE A 122 14.01 -14.07 6.85
N SER A 123 13.98 -14.37 5.56
CA SER A 123 15.16 -14.43 4.69
C SER A 123 15.11 -13.36 3.61
N ASP A 124 16.24 -12.76 3.33
CA ASP A 124 16.41 -11.80 2.26
C ASP A 124 16.99 -12.44 0.96
N GLU A 125 16.74 -13.75 0.75
CA GLU A 125 17.18 -14.47 -0.44
C GLU A 125 16.58 -13.87 -1.71
N GLU A 126 17.44 -13.59 -2.70
CA GLU A 126 17.06 -12.93 -3.96
C GLU A 126 16.12 -13.79 -4.80
N ALA A 127 16.31 -15.11 -4.78
CA ALA A 127 15.50 -16.04 -5.54
C ALA A 127 14.02 -16.02 -5.09
N ASP A 128 13.76 -16.02 -3.78
CA ASP A 128 12.42 -16.00 -3.21
C ASP A 128 11.69 -14.67 -3.59
N LEU A 129 12.39 -13.54 -3.55
CA LEU A 129 11.83 -12.24 -3.95
C LEU A 129 11.39 -12.24 -5.41
N TYR A 130 12.25 -12.74 -6.30
CA TYR A 130 11.96 -12.76 -7.73
C TYR A 130 10.79 -13.68 -8.06
N ASP A 131 10.77 -14.87 -7.50
CA ASP A 131 9.70 -15.85 -7.73
C ASP A 131 8.37 -15.37 -7.12
N ALA A 132 8.39 -14.67 -5.98
CA ALA A 132 7.21 -14.04 -5.40
C ALA A 132 6.61 -12.97 -6.33
N ILE A 133 7.45 -12.12 -6.93
CA ILE A 133 6.99 -11.10 -7.89
C ILE A 133 6.37 -11.76 -9.13
N LYS A 134 6.98 -12.81 -9.66
CA LYS A 134 6.44 -13.58 -10.80
C LYS A 134 5.12 -14.26 -10.46
N ALA A 135 4.97 -14.74 -9.22
CA ALA A 135 3.73 -15.31 -8.72
C ALA A 135 2.61 -14.27 -8.53
N GLY A 136 2.91 -12.97 -8.65
CA GLY A 136 1.93 -11.88 -8.55
C GLY A 136 1.89 -11.18 -7.20
N ALA A 137 2.91 -11.32 -6.35
CA ALA A 137 3.02 -10.57 -5.11
C ALA A 137 3.07 -9.06 -5.37
N THR A 138 2.38 -8.28 -4.53
CA THR A 138 2.33 -6.82 -4.60
C THR A 138 3.29 -6.18 -3.61
N GLY A 139 3.63 -6.88 -2.53
CA GLY A 139 4.58 -6.45 -1.52
C GLY A 139 5.49 -7.60 -1.08
N TYR A 140 6.67 -7.25 -0.52
CA TYR A 140 7.63 -8.19 0.02
C TYR A 140 8.34 -7.55 1.22
N LEU A 141 8.10 -8.08 2.41
CA LEU A 141 8.55 -7.51 3.68
C LEU A 141 9.32 -8.56 4.49
N LEU A 142 10.27 -8.11 5.28
CA LEU A 142 10.95 -8.95 6.26
C LEU A 142 10.09 -9.05 7.53
N LYS A 143 10.04 -10.21 8.17
CA LYS A 143 9.32 -10.42 9.44
C LYS A 143 9.94 -9.65 10.63
N GLU A 144 11.11 -9.03 10.43
CA GLU A 144 11.73 -8.12 11.40
C GLU A 144 11.10 -6.72 11.41
N ILE A 145 10.17 -6.46 10.49
CA ILE A 145 9.42 -5.20 10.40
C ILE A 145 8.57 -4.99 11.66
N SER A 146 8.44 -3.75 12.11
CA SER A 146 7.57 -3.42 13.24
C SER A 146 6.09 -3.60 12.87
N THR A 147 5.27 -3.80 13.88
CA THR A 147 3.82 -3.97 13.70
C THR A 147 3.15 -2.76 13.05
N ASP A 148 3.56 -1.56 13.39
CA ASP A 148 3.05 -0.31 12.81
C ASP A 148 3.41 -0.18 11.32
N GLU A 149 4.59 -0.69 10.94
CA GLU A 149 5.02 -0.73 9.56
C GLU A 149 4.21 -1.76 8.74
N VAL A 150 3.77 -2.87 9.35
CA VAL A 150 2.87 -3.84 8.68
C VAL A 150 1.53 -3.18 8.36
N ALA A 151 0.91 -2.48 9.31
CA ALA A 151 -0.34 -1.76 9.07
C ALA A 151 -0.18 -0.69 7.98
N THR A 152 0.92 0.06 8.01
CA THR A 152 1.26 1.04 6.98
C THR A 152 1.43 0.40 5.60
N ALA A 153 2.09 -0.77 5.52
CA ALA A 153 2.26 -1.51 4.27
C ALA A 153 0.92 -2.04 3.72
N ILE A 154 0.02 -2.51 4.59
CA ILE A 154 -1.33 -2.94 4.22
C ILE A 154 -2.07 -1.78 3.55
N ARG A 155 -2.10 -0.59 4.15
CA ARG A 155 -2.76 0.60 3.60
C ARG A 155 -2.16 1.01 2.26
N ALA A 156 -0.85 1.08 2.18
CA ALA A 156 -0.15 1.44 0.96
C ALA A 156 -0.45 0.47 -0.19
N VAL A 157 -0.46 -0.84 0.11
CA VAL A 157 -0.80 -1.87 -0.89
C VAL A 157 -2.29 -1.81 -1.24
N ALA A 158 -3.19 -1.55 -0.28
CA ALA A 158 -4.60 -1.33 -0.54
C ALA A 158 -4.82 -0.14 -1.50
N ASP A 159 -4.02 0.91 -1.39
CA ASP A 159 -4.00 2.07 -2.29
C ASP A 159 -3.32 1.83 -3.65
N GLY A 160 -2.83 0.61 -3.90
CA GLY A 160 -2.22 0.23 -5.16
C GLY A 160 -0.74 0.58 -5.28
N GLN A 161 -0.07 0.86 -4.17
CA GLN A 161 1.38 0.96 -4.12
C GLN A 161 2.01 -0.45 -4.04
N SER A 162 3.28 -0.55 -4.39
CA SER A 162 4.08 -1.75 -4.11
C SER A 162 4.99 -1.48 -2.93
N GLN A 163 5.08 -2.45 -2.02
CA GLN A 163 5.91 -2.34 -0.82
C GLN A 163 7.07 -3.33 -0.86
N ILE A 164 8.28 -2.81 -0.96
CA ILE A 164 9.52 -3.59 -0.88
C ILE A 164 10.51 -2.80 -0.02
N SER A 165 11.26 -3.50 0.83
CA SER A 165 12.35 -2.85 1.56
C SER A 165 13.42 -2.30 0.61
N PRO A 166 14.12 -1.19 0.94
CA PRO A 166 15.16 -0.61 0.09
C PRO A 166 16.29 -1.60 -0.27
N SER A 167 16.65 -2.50 0.65
CA SER A 167 17.64 -3.55 0.41
C SER A 167 17.19 -4.52 -0.67
N MET A 168 15.94 -4.95 -0.62
CA MET A 168 15.32 -5.84 -1.60
C MET A 168 15.16 -5.17 -2.97
N ALA A 169 14.80 -3.88 -2.99
CA ALA A 169 14.72 -3.12 -4.24
C ALA A 169 16.08 -3.06 -4.96
N SER A 170 17.18 -2.87 -4.22
CA SER A 170 18.54 -2.87 -4.77
C SER A 170 18.92 -4.23 -5.36
N LYS A 171 18.57 -5.33 -4.68
CA LYS A 171 18.79 -6.69 -5.16
C LYS A 171 17.99 -6.97 -6.43
N LEU A 172 16.71 -6.58 -6.44
CA LEU A 172 15.85 -6.69 -7.62
C LEU A 172 16.44 -5.98 -8.84
N LEU A 173 16.96 -4.77 -8.66
CA LEU A 173 17.63 -4.02 -9.74
C LEU A 173 18.88 -4.70 -10.26
N THR A 174 19.64 -5.37 -9.40
CA THR A 174 20.88 -6.08 -9.78
C THR A 174 20.55 -7.32 -10.62
N GLU A 175 19.62 -8.14 -10.15
CA GLU A 175 19.16 -9.34 -10.89
C GLU A 175 18.54 -8.94 -12.24
N PHE A 176 17.80 -7.84 -12.24
CA PHE A 176 17.18 -7.30 -13.43
C PHE A 176 18.22 -6.88 -14.49
N LYS A 177 19.31 -6.23 -14.08
CA LYS A 177 20.44 -5.90 -14.98
C LYS A 177 21.04 -7.17 -15.59
N SER A 178 21.19 -8.23 -14.82
CA SER A 178 21.74 -9.51 -15.30
C SER A 178 20.81 -10.18 -16.33
N MET A 179 19.49 -10.06 -16.15
CA MET A 179 18.50 -10.59 -17.08
C MET A 179 18.47 -9.83 -18.41
N ILE A 180 18.56 -8.51 -18.39
CA ILE A 180 18.63 -7.71 -19.61
C ILE A 180 19.83 -8.14 -20.47
N GLN A 181 20.97 -8.39 -19.84
CA GLN A 181 22.19 -8.83 -20.56
C GLN A 181 22.01 -10.22 -21.19
N ARG A 182 21.22 -11.11 -20.60
CA ARG A 182 20.93 -12.46 -21.16
C ARG A 182 19.84 -12.47 -22.24
N THR A 183 19.04 -11.41 -22.36
CA THR A 183 17.86 -11.39 -23.25
C THR A 183 18.13 -10.74 -24.61
N ASP A 184 19.28 -10.12 -24.83
CA ASP A 184 19.65 -9.57 -26.15
C ASP A 184 19.78 -10.68 -27.24
N GLU A 185 19.80 -11.95 -26.84
CA GLU A 185 19.90 -13.10 -27.78
C GLU A 185 18.54 -13.72 -28.20
N ARG A 186 17.38 -13.28 -27.64
CA ARG A 186 16.06 -13.90 -27.93
C ARG A 186 14.95 -12.91 -28.24
N ARG A 187 15.16 -11.96 -29.18
CA ARG A 187 14.07 -11.13 -29.69
C ARG A 187 13.44 -11.74 -30.93
N LEU A 188 12.22 -12.28 -30.80
CA LEU A 188 11.26 -12.44 -31.91
C LEU A 188 9.83 -12.74 -31.40
N VAL A 189 9.18 -11.79 -30.71
CA VAL A 189 7.71 -11.72 -30.64
C VAL A 189 7.32 -10.26 -30.54
N PRO A 190 6.39 -9.71 -31.37
CA PRO A 190 5.95 -8.32 -31.26
C PRO A 190 5.20 -8.09 -29.96
N ALA A 191 5.65 -7.12 -29.16
CA ALA A 191 4.97 -6.72 -27.93
C ALA A 191 3.54 -6.22 -28.22
N PRO A 192 2.54 -6.56 -27.37
CA PRO A 192 1.18 -6.03 -27.51
C PRO A 192 1.21 -4.49 -27.43
N ARG A 193 0.49 -3.84 -28.38
CA ARG A 193 0.50 -2.37 -28.47
C ARG A 193 -0.35 -1.77 -27.36
N LEU A 194 0.29 -1.09 -26.40
CA LEU A 194 -0.38 -0.18 -25.47
C LEU A 194 -0.84 1.08 -26.20
N THR A 195 -1.95 1.66 -25.78
CA THR A 195 -2.36 3.00 -26.23
C THR A 195 -1.39 4.05 -25.66
N ASP A 196 -1.34 5.23 -26.27
CA ASP A 196 -0.47 6.33 -25.80
C ASP A 196 -0.75 6.65 -24.33
N ARG A 197 -2.02 6.61 -23.92
CA ARG A 197 -2.43 6.88 -22.55
C ARG A 197 -1.99 5.77 -21.58
N GLU A 198 -2.08 4.53 -21.98
CA GLU A 198 -1.57 3.41 -21.19
C GLU A 198 -0.04 3.46 -21.08
N LEU A 199 0.64 3.89 -22.12
CA LEU A 199 2.09 4.07 -22.11
C LEU A 199 2.52 5.19 -21.14
N GLU A 200 1.81 6.33 -21.13
CA GLU A 200 2.03 7.41 -20.17
C GLU A 200 1.84 6.92 -18.72
N VAL A 201 0.73 6.22 -18.45
CA VAL A 201 0.47 5.65 -17.14
C VAL A 201 1.56 4.65 -16.75
N LEU A 202 1.98 3.76 -17.66
CA LEU A 202 3.05 2.79 -17.40
C LEU A 202 4.39 3.46 -17.06
N LYS A 203 4.73 4.55 -17.72
CA LYS A 203 5.94 5.35 -17.41
C LYS A 203 5.88 5.89 -15.97
N LEU A 204 4.76 6.46 -15.55
CA LEU A 204 4.60 7.00 -14.20
C LEU A 204 4.55 5.89 -13.13
N VAL A 205 3.95 4.74 -13.45
CA VAL A 205 4.03 3.54 -12.60
C VAL A 205 5.47 3.12 -12.38
N ALA A 206 6.27 3.14 -13.43
CA ALA A 206 7.66 2.71 -13.40
C ALA A 206 8.59 3.69 -12.65
N THR A 207 8.19 4.96 -12.50
CA THR A 207 8.88 5.90 -11.59
C THR A 207 8.48 5.75 -10.12
N GLY A 208 7.62 4.78 -9.80
CA GLY A 208 7.19 4.50 -8.41
C GLY A 208 6.02 5.35 -7.90
N MET A 209 5.37 6.16 -8.76
CA MET A 209 4.23 6.99 -8.36
C MET A 209 3.02 6.13 -8.01
N ASN A 210 2.28 6.49 -6.97
CA ASN A 210 1.01 5.85 -6.62
C ASN A 210 -0.15 6.35 -7.54
N ASN A 211 -1.31 5.69 -7.48
CA ASN A 211 -2.42 6.01 -8.37
C ASN A 211 -2.95 7.45 -8.17
N ARG A 212 -2.91 7.96 -6.94
CA ARG A 212 -3.35 9.32 -6.61
C ARG A 212 -2.43 10.39 -7.23
N ASP A 213 -1.12 10.14 -7.21
CA ASP A 213 -0.15 11.08 -7.77
C ASP A 213 -0.17 11.02 -9.30
N ILE A 214 -0.31 9.83 -9.90
CA ILE A 214 -0.53 9.67 -11.34
C ILE A 214 -1.82 10.39 -11.78
N ALA A 215 -2.89 10.29 -10.99
CA ALA A 215 -4.15 10.97 -11.27
C ALA A 215 -3.99 12.49 -11.33
N LYS A 216 -3.23 13.06 -10.40
CA LYS A 216 -2.91 14.49 -10.37
C LYS A 216 -2.05 14.89 -11.58
N GLU A 217 -0.99 14.13 -11.86
CA GLU A 217 -0.06 14.41 -12.96
C GLU A 217 -0.76 14.39 -14.33
N LEU A 218 -1.67 13.44 -14.52
CA LEU A 218 -2.38 13.24 -15.78
C LEU A 218 -3.74 13.94 -15.86
N PHE A 219 -4.14 14.68 -14.82
CA PHE A 219 -5.43 15.39 -14.71
C PHE A 219 -6.64 14.49 -14.94
N ILE A 220 -6.65 13.29 -14.35
CA ILE A 220 -7.74 12.30 -14.42
C ILE A 220 -8.14 11.82 -13.02
N SER A 221 -9.25 11.06 -12.92
CA SER A 221 -9.64 10.48 -11.65
C SER A 221 -8.72 9.31 -11.26
N GLU A 222 -8.55 9.08 -9.95
CA GLU A 222 -7.79 7.93 -9.44
C GLU A 222 -8.38 6.60 -9.93
N ASN A 223 -9.71 6.52 -10.03
CA ASN A 223 -10.38 5.35 -10.56
C ASN A 223 -10.04 5.10 -12.05
N THR A 224 -9.87 6.17 -12.82
CA THR A 224 -9.41 6.08 -14.20
C THR A 224 -8.00 5.51 -14.27
N VAL A 225 -7.10 5.93 -13.37
CA VAL A 225 -5.74 5.37 -13.28
C VAL A 225 -5.79 3.88 -12.91
N LYS A 226 -6.61 3.49 -11.91
CA LYS A 226 -6.79 2.07 -11.54
C LYS A 226 -7.24 1.23 -12.75
N ASN A 227 -8.16 1.74 -13.56
CA ASN A 227 -8.61 1.07 -14.78
C ASN A 227 -7.49 0.97 -15.83
N HIS A 228 -6.71 2.03 -16.05
CA HIS A 228 -5.57 1.97 -16.98
C HIS A 228 -4.53 0.95 -16.52
N VAL A 229 -4.17 0.94 -15.23
CA VAL A 229 -3.21 -0.04 -14.68
C VAL A 229 -3.73 -1.46 -14.89
N ARG A 230 -5.00 -1.74 -14.58
CA ARG A 230 -5.60 -3.06 -14.83
C ARG A 230 -5.51 -3.45 -16.31
N ASN A 231 -5.91 -2.57 -17.22
CA ASN A 231 -5.86 -2.84 -18.66
C ASN A 231 -4.43 -3.09 -19.16
N ILE A 232 -3.44 -2.37 -18.62
CA ILE A 232 -2.02 -2.59 -18.92
C ILE A 232 -1.61 -4.00 -18.48
N LEU A 233 -1.93 -4.39 -17.25
CA LEU A 233 -1.61 -5.72 -16.72
C LEU A 233 -2.25 -6.82 -17.56
N GLU A 234 -3.53 -6.70 -17.91
CA GLU A 234 -4.24 -7.64 -18.78
C GLU A 234 -3.62 -7.74 -20.17
N LYS A 235 -3.35 -6.60 -20.84
CA LYS A 235 -2.76 -6.57 -22.18
C LYS A 235 -1.37 -7.16 -22.25
N LEU A 236 -0.57 -6.94 -21.21
CA LEU A 236 0.81 -7.42 -21.12
C LEU A 236 0.91 -8.80 -20.46
N GLN A 237 -0.24 -9.38 -20.04
CA GLN A 237 -0.31 -10.65 -19.30
C GLN A 237 0.56 -10.64 -18.03
N LEU A 238 0.49 -9.52 -17.29
CA LEU A 238 1.21 -9.33 -16.05
C LEU A 238 0.26 -9.45 -14.86
N HIS A 239 0.74 -9.95 -13.73
CA HIS A 239 -0.07 -10.27 -12.57
C HIS A 239 0.07 -9.23 -11.43
N SER A 240 1.06 -8.34 -11.51
CA SER A 240 1.27 -7.33 -10.48
C SER A 240 1.79 -6.02 -11.05
N ARG A 241 1.59 -4.93 -10.28
CA ARG A 241 2.18 -3.63 -10.57
C ARG A 241 3.71 -3.69 -10.63
N MET A 242 4.33 -4.51 -9.78
CA MET A 242 5.77 -4.71 -9.77
C MET A 242 6.27 -5.33 -11.08
N GLU A 243 5.54 -6.31 -11.58
CA GLU A 243 5.83 -6.91 -12.89
C GLU A 243 5.74 -5.90 -14.03
N ALA A 244 4.80 -4.94 -13.94
CA ALA A 244 4.70 -3.85 -14.92
C ALA A 244 5.91 -2.91 -14.86
N VAL A 245 6.47 -2.63 -13.67
CA VAL A 245 7.72 -1.87 -13.51
C VAL A 245 8.88 -2.62 -14.16
N VAL A 246 9.02 -3.92 -13.86
CA VAL A 246 10.05 -4.80 -14.44
C VAL A 246 9.92 -4.84 -15.98
N TYR A 247 8.71 -4.97 -16.50
CA TYR A 247 8.45 -4.93 -17.94
C TYR A 247 8.88 -3.60 -18.58
N ALA A 248 8.49 -2.47 -17.98
CA ALA A 248 8.82 -1.14 -18.49
C ALA A 248 10.34 -0.88 -18.55
N MET A 249 11.08 -1.40 -17.57
CA MET A 249 12.55 -1.34 -17.55
C MET A 249 13.14 -2.22 -18.68
N ARG A 250 12.66 -3.47 -18.81
CA ARG A 250 13.13 -4.42 -19.83
C ARG A 250 12.94 -3.90 -21.24
N GLU A 251 11.79 -3.32 -21.53
CA GLU A 251 11.46 -2.79 -22.84
C GLU A 251 12.04 -1.38 -23.09
N LYS A 252 12.91 -0.89 -22.17
CA LYS A 252 13.53 0.45 -22.28
C LYS A 252 12.51 1.59 -22.45
N ILE A 253 11.31 1.41 -21.91
CA ILE A 253 10.24 2.43 -21.91
C ILE A 253 10.64 3.60 -20.98
N LEU A 254 11.49 3.32 -19.99
CA LEU A 254 12.17 4.30 -19.14
C LEU A 254 13.60 4.52 -19.65
N GLU A 255 13.91 5.75 -20.02
CA GLU A 255 15.29 6.20 -20.11
C GLU A 255 15.76 6.55 -18.69
N ILE A 256 16.52 5.65 -18.08
CA ILE A 256 17.18 5.93 -16.79
C ILE A 256 18.32 6.90 -17.12
N ARG A 257 18.12 8.17 -16.74
CA ARG A 257 19.17 9.18 -16.72
C ARG A 257 20.07 9.01 -15.52
#